data_489e787a07cd8f31185072843268285d
#
_entry.id   489e787a07cd8f31185072843268285d
#
_cell.length_a   1.000
_cell.length_b   1.000
_cell.length_c   1.000
_cell.angle_alpha   90.00
_cell.angle_beta   90.00
_cell.angle_gamma   90.00
#
_symmetry.space_group_name_H-M   'P 1'
#
loop_
_entity.id
_entity.type
_entity.pdbx_description
1 polymer ?
#
loop_
_entity_poly.entity_id
_entity_poly.type
_entity_poly.pdbx_seq_one_letter_code
_entity_poly.pdbx_strand_id
1 'polypeptide(L)'
;VSYERYPSAPGTPSPSSRRPGEPFAGRPADTLALESVVLKRYELARGAERVVPTSESPVLHCMLVAAGSVSVAPTLDSRRRHRADAGRGLFLRSRSDYLLAWSDEAEVIVVSAPEAVIAAFGAPLDESDGPLFAGDSALVTPATAYFRSLLSGAARPGRVATYALSRLSEEMVGSLFLERASVGAGPVKVQPSLYRRALALIASRRADSELTVPSLAAELAVSPRHLQRAFSEQGTSPATEIRRLRVELAVQLLTEQRYDVLSVEEVSRFAGFTSADDLRRAFRLQGEPSPTRVRAQRRAPRTDRRGLHALPALAAPAAPA
;
A
#
# COMPACT_ATOMS: atom_id res chain seq x y z
N VAL A 1 1.07 -10.98 43.94
CA VAL A 1 1.75 -10.77 42.64
C VAL A 1 1.63 -9.29 42.34
N SER A 2 2.75 -8.59 42.58
CA SER A 2 2.80 -7.12 42.49
C SER A 2 2.66 -6.67 41.03
N TYR A 3 1.65 -5.84 40.77
CA TYR A 3 1.52 -5.09 39.53
C TYR A 3 2.62 -4.03 39.54
N GLU A 4 3.69 -4.23 38.77
CA GLU A 4 4.56 -3.10 38.42
C GLU A 4 3.77 -2.16 37.50
N ARG A 5 3.32 -1.05 38.08
CA ARG A 5 2.82 0.07 37.30
C ARG A 5 3.98 0.63 36.51
N TYR A 6 3.92 0.53 35.19
CA TYR A 6 4.81 1.32 34.35
C TYR A 6 4.59 2.80 34.65
N PRO A 7 5.64 3.55 34.99
CA PRO A 7 5.51 5.00 35.11
C PRO A 7 5.12 5.57 33.76
N SER A 8 4.09 6.40 33.75
CA SER A 8 3.74 7.24 32.59
C SER A 8 4.97 8.07 32.25
N ALA A 9 5.56 7.85 31.08
CA ALA A 9 6.69 8.64 30.62
C ALA A 9 6.26 10.11 30.48
N PRO A 10 7.05 11.08 30.96
CA PRO A 10 6.76 12.48 30.74
C PRO A 10 6.83 12.78 29.23
N GLY A 11 5.71 13.20 28.64
CA GLY A 11 5.63 13.57 27.23
C GLY A 11 4.77 12.66 26.35
N THR A 12 3.94 11.77 26.93
CA THR A 12 2.92 11.04 26.15
C THR A 12 1.96 12.03 25.49
N PRO A 13 1.88 12.09 24.15
CA PRO A 13 0.91 12.94 23.48
C PRO A 13 -0.51 12.53 23.90
N SER A 14 -1.38 13.52 24.09
CA SER A 14 -2.79 13.32 24.42
C SER A 14 -3.44 12.38 23.40
N PRO A 15 -4.35 11.47 23.80
CA PRO A 15 -5.02 10.53 22.88
C PRO A 15 -5.78 11.20 21.72
N SER A 16 -5.98 12.52 21.77
CA SER A 16 -6.63 13.30 20.71
C SER A 16 -5.79 13.57 19.45
N SER A 17 -4.49 13.27 19.45
CA SER A 17 -3.58 13.51 18.29
C SER A 17 -3.37 12.30 17.39
N ARG A 18 -3.97 11.16 17.73
CA ARG A 18 -3.77 9.90 17.00
C ARG A 18 -4.64 9.84 15.76
N ARG A 19 -4.01 9.51 14.61
CA ARG A 19 -4.75 9.13 13.41
C ARG A 19 -5.27 7.70 13.57
N PRO A 20 -6.55 7.42 13.30
CA PRO A 20 -7.10 6.07 13.37
C PRO A 20 -6.26 5.10 12.53
N GLY A 21 -5.97 3.91 13.08
CA GLY A 21 -5.26 2.84 12.36
C GLY A 21 -3.73 2.96 12.32
N GLU A 22 -3.13 3.91 13.00
CA GLU A 22 -1.67 3.99 13.12
C GLU A 22 -1.16 3.22 14.35
N PRO A 23 -0.10 2.38 14.22
CA PRO A 23 0.43 1.62 15.35
C PRO A 23 1.16 2.48 16.39
N PHE A 24 1.64 3.68 16.00
CA PHE A 24 2.31 4.63 16.89
C PHE A 24 1.67 6.02 16.79
N ALA A 25 1.46 6.68 17.93
CA ALA A 25 0.95 8.05 17.98
C ALA A 25 2.01 9.10 17.60
N GLY A 26 3.29 8.74 17.68
CA GLY A 26 4.40 9.60 17.31
C GLY A 26 4.39 9.96 15.82
N ARG A 27 4.95 11.12 15.48
CA ARG A 27 5.15 11.50 14.07
C ARG A 27 6.24 10.61 13.46
N PRO A 28 6.01 9.97 12.30
CA PRO A 28 7.05 9.24 11.61
C PRO A 28 8.17 10.17 11.16
N ALA A 29 9.42 9.72 11.22
CA ALA A 29 10.58 10.43 10.69
C ALA A 29 10.49 10.56 9.16
N ASP A 30 10.06 9.47 8.49
CA ASP A 30 9.85 9.44 7.06
C ASP A 30 8.52 8.77 6.71
N THR A 31 7.93 9.19 5.60
CA THR A 31 6.69 8.59 5.05
C THR A 31 6.75 8.55 3.53
N LEU A 32 6.45 7.40 2.96
CA LEU A 32 6.26 7.19 1.52
C LEU A 32 4.92 6.50 1.28
N ALA A 33 4.02 7.17 0.57
CA ALA A 33 2.77 6.57 0.11
C ALA A 33 2.94 6.07 -1.33
N LEU A 34 2.68 4.80 -1.54
CA LEU A 34 2.57 4.13 -2.84
C LEU A 34 1.07 3.87 -3.15
N GLU A 35 0.76 3.20 -4.25
CA GLU A 35 -0.66 3.00 -4.65
C GLU A 35 -1.48 2.23 -3.60
N SER A 36 -0.95 1.10 -3.13
CA SER A 36 -1.64 0.19 -2.19
C SER A 36 -0.97 0.06 -0.84
N VAL A 37 0.23 0.63 -0.69
CA VAL A 37 1.08 0.43 0.49
C VAL A 37 1.57 1.77 1.01
N VAL A 38 1.56 1.94 2.32
CA VAL A 38 2.13 3.11 2.98
C VAL A 38 3.30 2.65 3.86
N LEU A 39 4.47 3.23 3.61
CA LEU A 39 5.69 3.00 4.38
C LEU A 39 5.91 4.16 5.34
N LYS A 40 6.27 3.85 6.60
CA LYS A 40 6.62 4.84 7.62
C LYS A 40 7.81 4.37 8.42
N ARG A 41 8.75 5.26 8.71
CA ARG A 41 9.86 5.02 9.62
C ARG A 41 9.64 5.80 10.91
N TYR A 42 9.80 5.12 12.02
CA TYR A 42 9.71 5.71 13.36
C TYR A 42 11.04 5.56 14.08
N GLU A 43 11.47 6.64 14.69
CA GLU A 43 12.56 6.69 15.66
C GLU A 43 11.93 6.94 17.02
N LEU A 44 12.04 5.97 17.92
CA LEU A 44 11.26 5.92 19.15
C LEU A 44 12.18 5.98 20.37
N ALA A 45 11.96 6.98 21.23
CA ALA A 45 12.46 6.93 22.60
C ALA A 45 11.62 5.94 23.41
N ARG A 46 12.17 5.37 24.49
CA ARG A 46 11.48 4.36 25.34
C ARG A 46 10.03 4.75 25.64
N GLY A 47 9.12 3.84 25.44
CA GLY A 47 7.71 4.09 25.67
C GLY A 47 6.82 2.85 25.54
N ALA A 48 5.55 3.07 25.82
CA ALA A 48 4.51 2.07 25.61
C ALA A 48 3.21 2.76 25.21
N GLU A 49 2.43 2.11 24.36
CA GLU A 49 1.18 2.65 23.85
C GLU A 49 0.14 1.56 23.62
N ARG A 50 -1.14 1.88 23.79
CA ARG A 50 -2.25 1.02 23.41
C ARG A 50 -2.73 1.37 22.01
N VAL A 51 -2.70 0.40 21.12
CA VAL A 51 -3.29 0.47 19.78
C VAL A 51 -4.74 0.06 19.88
N VAL A 52 -5.66 0.97 19.57
CA VAL A 52 -7.10 0.73 19.59
C VAL A 52 -7.57 0.30 18.22
N PRO A 53 -8.46 -0.70 18.11
CA PRO A 53 -9.01 -1.13 16.83
C PRO A 53 -9.69 0.01 16.08
N THR A 54 -9.58 0.01 14.76
CA THR A 54 -10.33 0.91 13.89
C THR A 54 -11.39 0.13 13.13
N SER A 55 -12.58 0.71 13.01
CA SER A 55 -13.71 0.12 12.26
C SER A 55 -13.65 0.39 10.75
N GLU A 56 -12.73 1.23 10.31
CA GLU A 56 -12.50 1.53 8.90
C GLU A 56 -11.83 0.35 8.17
N SER A 57 -11.52 0.50 6.91
CA SER A 57 -10.95 -0.56 6.07
C SER A 57 -9.83 -1.34 6.76
N PRO A 58 -9.89 -2.68 6.80
CA PRO A 58 -8.94 -3.51 7.52
C PRO A 58 -7.54 -3.42 6.90
N VAL A 59 -6.56 -3.07 7.73
CA VAL A 59 -5.15 -2.90 7.36
C VAL A 59 -4.29 -3.88 8.14
N LEU A 60 -3.33 -4.50 7.46
CA LEU A 60 -2.25 -5.25 8.08
C LEU A 60 -0.99 -4.37 8.12
N HIS A 61 -0.41 -4.23 9.29
CA HIS A 61 0.86 -3.55 9.51
C HIS A 61 1.98 -4.59 9.63
N CYS A 62 2.91 -4.61 8.69
CA CYS A 62 4.18 -5.31 8.81
C CYS A 62 5.17 -4.37 9.49
N MET A 63 5.62 -4.71 10.69
CA MET A 63 6.59 -3.94 11.46
C MET A 63 7.93 -4.64 11.42
N LEU A 64 8.95 -3.97 10.93
CA LEU A 64 10.33 -4.46 10.86
C LEU A 64 11.17 -3.66 11.86
N VAL A 65 11.73 -4.34 12.84
CA VAL A 65 12.57 -3.71 13.88
C VAL A 65 13.98 -3.58 13.32
N ALA A 66 14.38 -2.36 13.02
CA ALA A 66 15.69 -2.05 12.45
C ALA A 66 16.76 -1.80 13.51
N ALA A 67 16.34 -1.27 14.69
CA ALA A 67 17.17 -1.13 15.86
C ALA A 67 16.32 -1.22 17.13
N GLY A 68 16.94 -1.58 18.26
CA GLY A 68 16.26 -1.75 19.54
C GLY A 68 15.32 -2.95 19.58
N SER A 69 14.19 -2.81 20.28
CA SER A 69 13.19 -3.88 20.39
C SER A 69 11.78 -3.33 20.53
N VAL A 70 10.80 -4.10 20.03
CA VAL A 70 9.36 -3.85 20.21
C VAL A 70 8.73 -5.08 20.84
N SER A 71 7.92 -4.87 21.87
CA SER A 71 7.11 -5.91 22.50
C SER A 71 5.63 -5.61 22.21
N VAL A 72 4.86 -6.65 21.93
CA VAL A 72 3.43 -6.56 21.67
C VAL A 72 2.69 -7.60 22.52
N ALA A 73 1.58 -7.19 23.13
CA ALA A 73 0.68 -8.08 23.83
C ALA A 73 -0.77 -7.75 23.45
N PRO A 74 -1.66 -8.75 23.27
CA PRO A 74 -3.09 -8.50 23.19
C PRO A 74 -3.57 -7.85 24.49
N THR A 75 -4.43 -6.86 24.42
CA THR A 75 -4.92 -6.13 25.63
C THR A 75 -5.69 -7.04 26.56
N LEU A 76 -6.43 -8.03 26.01
CA LEU A 76 -7.21 -9.00 26.81
C LEU A 76 -6.37 -10.09 27.46
N ASP A 77 -5.15 -10.36 26.95
CA ASP A 77 -4.23 -11.37 27.50
C ASP A 77 -2.78 -10.87 27.49
N SER A 78 -2.48 -9.99 28.43
CA SER A 78 -1.12 -9.42 28.57
C SER A 78 -0.03 -10.44 28.94
N ARG A 79 -0.39 -11.69 29.28
CA ARG A 79 0.56 -12.77 29.55
C ARG A 79 1.20 -13.29 28.25
N ARG A 80 0.51 -13.16 27.12
CA ARG A 80 1.04 -13.49 25.79
C ARG A 80 1.79 -12.30 25.21
N ARG A 81 2.88 -11.91 25.87
CA ARG A 81 3.76 -10.87 25.34
C ARG A 81 4.75 -11.47 24.36
N HIS A 82 4.82 -10.86 23.20
CA HIS A 82 5.77 -11.20 22.16
C HIS A 82 6.77 -10.06 21.99
N ARG A 83 8.05 -10.39 21.82
CA ARG A 83 9.12 -9.41 21.64
C ARG A 83 9.83 -9.67 20.32
N ALA A 84 10.01 -8.61 19.54
CA ALA A 84 10.83 -8.58 18.36
C ALA A 84 12.03 -7.67 18.63
N ASP A 85 13.22 -8.21 18.52
CA ASP A 85 14.49 -7.49 18.57
C ASP A 85 14.90 -7.05 17.15
N ALA A 86 15.95 -6.22 17.03
CA ALA A 86 16.51 -5.82 15.75
C ALA A 86 16.76 -7.03 14.82
N GLY A 87 16.38 -6.90 13.56
CA GLY A 87 16.42 -7.96 12.56
C GLY A 87 15.22 -8.90 12.58
N ARG A 88 14.21 -8.62 13.40
CA ARG A 88 12.95 -9.38 13.43
C ARG A 88 11.78 -8.53 12.95
N GLY A 89 10.70 -9.22 12.51
CA GLY A 89 9.46 -8.59 12.07
C GLY A 89 8.24 -9.12 12.83
N LEU A 90 7.18 -8.34 12.83
CA LEU A 90 5.89 -8.74 13.37
C LEU A 90 4.76 -8.13 12.53
N PHE A 91 3.59 -8.77 12.57
CA PHE A 91 2.41 -8.30 11.90
C PHE A 91 1.32 -7.94 12.91
N LEU A 92 0.69 -6.79 12.73
CA LEU A 92 -0.43 -6.32 13.52
C LEU A 92 -1.63 -6.02 12.62
N ARG A 93 -2.80 -6.43 13.05
CA ARG A 93 -4.06 -6.11 12.36
C ARG A 93 -4.66 -4.85 12.97
N SER A 94 -5.13 -3.93 12.14
CA SER A 94 -5.79 -2.69 12.58
C SER A 94 -7.11 -2.93 13.36
N ARG A 95 -7.68 -4.14 13.25
CA ARG A 95 -8.91 -4.54 13.94
C ARG A 95 -8.70 -5.05 15.36
N SER A 96 -7.48 -5.25 15.79
CA SER A 96 -7.17 -5.85 17.08
C SER A 96 -6.61 -4.83 18.05
N ASP A 97 -6.86 -5.06 19.33
CA ASP A 97 -6.43 -4.20 20.43
C ASP A 97 -5.12 -4.73 21.01
N TYR A 98 -4.06 -3.92 20.94
CA TYR A 98 -2.73 -4.28 21.37
C TYR A 98 -2.13 -3.27 22.34
N LEU A 99 -1.29 -3.78 23.24
CA LEU A 99 -0.35 -2.95 23.98
C LEU A 99 1.05 -3.11 23.33
N LEU A 100 1.58 -2.02 22.81
CA LEU A 100 2.94 -1.94 22.31
C LEU A 100 3.86 -1.33 23.35
N ALA A 101 5.09 -1.84 23.47
CA ALA A 101 6.15 -1.24 24.26
C ALA A 101 7.47 -1.38 23.49
N TRP A 102 8.34 -0.39 23.56
CA TRP A 102 9.61 -0.36 22.84
C TRP A 102 10.75 0.13 23.72
N SER A 103 11.99 -0.27 23.37
CA SER A 103 13.22 0.16 24.04
C SER A 103 13.60 1.60 23.64
N ASP A 104 14.57 2.18 24.34
CA ASP A 104 15.21 3.41 23.89
C ASP A 104 15.89 3.20 22.53
N GLU A 105 15.90 4.25 21.71
CA GLU A 105 16.53 4.28 20.39
C GLU A 105 16.00 3.17 19.44
N ALA A 106 14.74 2.79 19.60
CA ALA A 106 14.14 1.83 18.70
C ALA A 106 13.86 2.49 17.33
N GLU A 107 14.32 1.86 16.26
CA GLU A 107 13.97 2.22 14.88
C GLU A 107 13.05 1.15 14.32
N VAL A 108 11.87 1.56 13.85
CA VAL A 108 10.85 0.66 13.32
C VAL A 108 10.38 1.14 11.96
N ILE A 109 10.40 0.25 10.99
CA ILE A 109 9.79 0.48 9.68
C ILE A 109 8.42 -0.22 9.67
N VAL A 110 7.37 0.54 9.42
CA VAL A 110 6.00 0.03 9.31
C VAL A 110 5.56 0.08 7.87
N VAL A 111 5.19 -1.07 7.33
CA VAL A 111 4.60 -1.20 6.00
C VAL A 111 3.14 -1.57 6.18
N SER A 112 2.26 -0.65 5.83
CA SER A 112 0.81 -0.80 5.98
C SER A 112 0.17 -1.13 4.63
N ALA A 113 -0.54 -2.25 4.55
CA ALA A 113 -1.25 -2.68 3.35
C ALA A 113 -2.70 -3.12 3.71
N PRO A 114 -3.68 -2.95 2.80
CA PRO A 114 -5.01 -3.53 2.98
C PRO A 114 -4.92 -5.05 3.20
N GLU A 115 -5.70 -5.60 4.13
CA GLU A 115 -5.71 -7.06 4.38
C GLU A 115 -6.04 -7.85 3.10
N ALA A 116 -6.89 -7.32 2.22
CA ALA A 116 -7.22 -7.94 0.94
C ALA A 116 -6.00 -8.16 0.04
N VAL A 117 -5.02 -7.24 0.06
CA VAL A 117 -3.77 -7.37 -0.71
C VAL A 117 -2.95 -8.56 -0.20
N ILE A 118 -2.91 -8.75 1.12
CA ILE A 118 -2.16 -9.85 1.74
C ILE A 118 -2.91 -11.18 1.62
N ALA A 119 -4.23 -11.19 1.76
CA ALA A 119 -5.06 -12.36 1.55
C ALA A 119 -4.90 -12.95 0.13
N ALA A 120 -4.61 -12.11 -0.86
CA ALA A 120 -4.34 -12.54 -2.23
C ALA A 120 -3.11 -13.46 -2.36
N PHE A 121 -2.23 -13.52 -1.35
CA PHE A 121 -1.11 -14.48 -1.29
C PHE A 121 -1.55 -15.89 -0.87
N GLY A 122 -2.83 -16.09 -0.51
CA GLY A 122 -3.39 -17.42 -0.23
C GLY A 122 -3.19 -17.90 1.21
N ALA A 123 -2.66 -17.06 2.10
CA ALA A 123 -2.64 -17.37 3.53
C ALA A 123 -3.92 -16.85 4.19
N PRO A 124 -4.72 -17.69 4.87
CA PRO A 124 -5.89 -17.23 5.58
C PRO A 124 -5.45 -16.32 6.75
N LEU A 125 -6.10 -15.16 6.83
CA LEU A 125 -6.06 -14.30 8.00
C LEU A 125 -7.15 -14.81 8.96
N ASP A 126 -6.79 -15.64 9.93
CA ASP A 126 -7.75 -16.10 10.93
C ASP A 126 -8.10 -14.94 11.89
N GLU A 127 -9.38 -14.82 12.23
CA GLU A 127 -9.85 -13.79 13.17
C GLU A 127 -9.29 -13.96 14.60
N SER A 128 -8.92 -15.19 14.95
CA SER A 128 -8.30 -15.54 16.23
C SER A 128 -6.81 -15.21 16.31
N ASP A 129 -6.19 -14.84 15.20
CA ASP A 129 -4.76 -14.58 15.15
C ASP A 129 -4.43 -13.27 15.90
N GLY A 130 -3.72 -13.43 17.01
CA GLY A 130 -3.07 -12.34 17.74
C GLY A 130 -1.94 -11.69 16.91
N PRO A 131 -0.98 -11.03 17.58
CA PRO A 131 0.22 -10.52 16.91
C PRO A 131 0.97 -11.69 16.26
N LEU A 132 1.30 -11.53 14.99
CA LEU A 132 1.87 -12.57 14.17
C LEU A 132 3.37 -12.31 13.97
N PHE A 133 4.24 -13.25 14.33
CA PHE A 133 5.68 -13.12 14.16
C PHE A 133 6.13 -13.58 12.77
N ALA A 134 6.92 -12.76 12.11
CA ALA A 134 7.84 -13.23 11.09
C ALA A 134 9.10 -13.72 11.82
N GLY A 135 9.11 -14.95 12.31
CA GLY A 135 10.18 -15.56 13.12
C GLY A 135 11.62 -15.27 12.64
N ASP A 136 12.50 -16.24 12.63
CA ASP A 136 13.85 -16.14 12.05
C ASP A 136 13.78 -16.22 10.51
N SER A 137 13.09 -15.27 9.89
CA SER A 137 12.89 -15.18 8.46
C SER A 137 14.13 -14.62 7.77
N ALA A 138 14.66 -15.35 6.78
CA ALA A 138 15.75 -14.87 5.93
C ALA A 138 15.38 -13.61 5.14
N LEU A 139 14.08 -13.31 5.00
CA LEU A 139 13.56 -12.16 4.25
C LEU A 139 13.51 -10.87 5.07
N VAL A 140 13.53 -10.92 6.42
CA VAL A 140 13.39 -9.71 7.25
C VAL A 140 14.54 -8.73 7.02
N THR A 141 15.77 -9.18 7.00
CA THR A 141 16.95 -8.31 6.79
C THR A 141 16.93 -7.64 5.41
N PRO A 142 16.79 -8.35 4.29
CA PRO A 142 16.71 -7.73 2.98
C PRO A 142 15.46 -6.84 2.82
N ALA A 143 14.32 -7.19 3.40
CA ALA A 143 13.12 -6.35 3.39
C ALA A 143 13.35 -5.04 4.14
N THR A 144 13.97 -5.10 5.32
CA THR A 144 14.31 -3.91 6.12
C THR A 144 15.24 -2.98 5.34
N ALA A 145 16.28 -3.51 4.70
CA ALA A 145 17.22 -2.75 3.87
C ALA A 145 16.51 -2.09 2.67
N TYR A 146 15.64 -2.84 1.99
CA TYR A 146 14.86 -2.36 0.86
C TYR A 146 13.94 -1.20 1.26
N PHE A 147 13.11 -1.36 2.29
CA PHE A 147 12.18 -0.31 2.72
C PHE A 147 12.90 0.92 3.30
N ARG A 148 14.02 0.71 4.01
CA ARG A 148 14.86 1.82 4.47
C ARG A 148 15.42 2.62 3.28
N SER A 149 15.90 1.97 2.25
CA SER A 149 16.40 2.62 1.03
C SER A 149 15.30 3.44 0.33
N LEU A 150 14.07 2.92 0.25
CA LEU A 150 12.95 3.65 -0.32
C LEU A 150 12.60 4.92 0.48
N LEU A 151 12.62 4.82 1.82
CA LEU A 151 12.30 5.94 2.71
C LEU A 151 13.40 7.01 2.73
N SER A 152 14.66 6.62 2.55
CA SER A 152 15.81 7.53 2.49
C SER A 152 15.95 8.23 1.13
N GLY A 153 15.19 7.82 0.12
CA GLY A 153 15.26 8.39 -1.22
C GLY A 153 14.79 9.84 -1.26
N ALA A 154 15.64 10.75 -1.71
CA ALA A 154 15.34 12.19 -1.79
C ALA A 154 14.33 12.54 -2.89
N ALA A 155 14.14 11.68 -3.89
CA ALA A 155 13.26 11.91 -5.04
C ALA A 155 11.94 11.16 -4.90
N ARG A 156 10.82 11.87 -5.11
CA ARG A 156 9.52 11.21 -5.24
C ARG A 156 9.50 10.40 -6.53
N PRO A 157 9.18 9.09 -6.47
CA PRO A 157 9.13 8.26 -7.66
C PRO A 157 8.06 8.76 -8.64
N GLY A 158 8.36 8.70 -9.94
CA GLY A 158 7.36 8.93 -10.99
C GLY A 158 6.30 7.81 -11.01
N ARG A 159 5.18 8.03 -11.72
CA ARG A 159 4.02 7.10 -11.71
C ARG A 159 4.39 5.63 -11.99
N VAL A 160 5.23 5.37 -12.99
CA VAL A 160 5.67 4.00 -13.33
C VAL A 160 6.49 3.39 -12.19
N ALA A 161 7.41 4.17 -11.62
CA ALA A 161 8.21 3.73 -10.48
C ALA A 161 7.33 3.50 -9.24
N THR A 162 6.35 4.39 -8.97
CA THR A 162 5.38 4.21 -7.88
C THR A 162 4.63 2.89 -8.00
N TYR A 163 4.11 2.57 -9.19
CA TYR A 163 3.45 1.30 -9.45
C TYR A 163 4.38 0.11 -9.22
N ALA A 164 5.58 0.12 -9.81
CA ALA A 164 6.54 -0.98 -9.67
C ALA A 164 6.97 -1.17 -8.21
N LEU A 165 7.23 -0.08 -7.49
CA LEU A 165 7.61 -0.11 -6.07
C LEU A 165 6.45 -0.58 -5.18
N SER A 166 5.20 -0.21 -5.51
CA SER A 166 4.01 -0.72 -4.81
C SER A 166 3.93 -2.23 -4.93
N ARG A 167 4.08 -2.76 -6.15
CA ARG A 167 4.03 -4.22 -6.41
C ARG A 167 5.15 -4.97 -5.72
N LEU A 168 6.39 -4.46 -5.78
CA LEU A 168 7.53 -5.07 -5.08
C LEU A 168 7.33 -5.08 -3.57
N SER A 169 6.76 -3.99 -3.02
CA SER A 169 6.46 -3.89 -1.59
C SER A 169 5.37 -4.88 -1.16
N GLU A 170 4.31 -5.04 -1.97
CA GLU A 170 3.28 -6.04 -1.74
C GLU A 170 3.87 -7.47 -1.75
N GLU A 171 4.71 -7.79 -2.74
CA GLU A 171 5.38 -9.09 -2.84
C GLU A 171 6.26 -9.35 -1.61
N MET A 172 7.02 -8.36 -1.18
CA MET A 172 7.91 -8.50 -0.02
C MET A 172 7.11 -8.76 1.25
N VAL A 173 6.07 -7.96 1.52
CA VAL A 173 5.22 -8.12 2.72
C VAL A 173 4.44 -9.43 2.67
N GLY A 174 3.89 -9.79 1.49
CA GLY A 174 3.17 -11.04 1.30
C GLY A 174 4.07 -12.28 1.48
N SER A 175 5.31 -12.22 1.01
CA SER A 175 6.29 -13.31 1.19
C SER A 175 6.69 -13.48 2.65
N LEU A 176 6.94 -12.38 3.38
CA LEU A 176 7.16 -12.40 4.84
C LEU A 176 5.98 -13.00 5.59
N PHE A 177 4.76 -12.66 5.16
CA PHE A 177 3.54 -13.20 5.77
C PHE A 177 3.38 -14.70 5.53
N LEU A 178 3.66 -15.17 4.31
CA LEU A 178 3.61 -16.58 3.93
C LEU A 178 4.68 -17.41 4.64
N GLU A 179 5.91 -16.91 4.74
CA GLU A 179 7.00 -17.61 5.44
C GLU A 179 6.63 -17.86 6.90
N ARG A 180 5.97 -16.90 7.56
CA ARG A 180 5.41 -17.09 8.89
C ARG A 180 4.39 -18.24 8.94
N ALA A 181 3.46 -18.27 7.98
CA ALA A 181 2.43 -19.30 7.93
C ALA A 181 3.00 -20.70 7.70
N SER A 182 4.23 -20.80 7.17
CA SER A 182 4.92 -22.09 6.95
C SER A 182 5.64 -22.63 8.18
N VAL A 183 5.83 -21.82 9.22
CA VAL A 183 6.43 -22.25 10.50
C VAL A 183 5.40 -23.08 11.27
N GLY A 184 5.39 -24.41 11.03
CA GLY A 184 4.46 -25.37 11.65
C GLY A 184 3.62 -26.20 10.69
N ALA A 185 3.49 -25.79 9.45
CA ALA A 185 2.95 -26.59 8.37
C ALA A 185 4.12 -27.00 7.46
N GLY A 186 4.23 -28.28 7.08
CA GLY A 186 5.29 -28.76 6.17
C GLY A 186 5.45 -27.90 4.92
N PRO A 187 6.35 -28.23 3.98
CA PRO A 187 6.73 -27.33 2.87
C PRO A 187 5.49 -26.80 2.13
N VAL A 188 5.14 -25.56 2.41
CA VAL A 188 4.06 -24.87 1.70
C VAL A 188 4.56 -24.63 0.28
N LYS A 189 3.93 -25.25 -0.70
CA LYS A 189 4.12 -24.87 -2.10
C LYS A 189 3.54 -23.47 -2.24
N VAL A 190 4.40 -22.47 -2.15
CA VAL A 190 4.04 -21.07 -2.38
C VAL A 190 3.70 -20.93 -3.88
N GLN A 191 2.45 -21.16 -4.24
CA GLN A 191 1.95 -20.80 -5.55
C GLN A 191 1.17 -19.48 -5.41
N PRO A 192 1.47 -18.49 -6.24
CA PRO A 192 0.66 -17.27 -6.26
C PRO A 192 -0.81 -17.64 -6.42
N SER A 193 -1.70 -16.98 -5.67
CA SER A 193 -3.14 -17.23 -5.78
C SER A 193 -3.61 -17.08 -7.23
N LEU A 194 -4.70 -17.76 -7.58
CA LEU A 194 -5.29 -17.64 -8.92
C LEU A 194 -5.51 -16.17 -9.31
N TYR A 195 -5.98 -15.35 -8.37
CA TYR A 195 -6.16 -13.92 -8.56
C TYR A 195 -4.83 -13.22 -8.98
N ARG A 196 -3.72 -13.47 -8.28
CA ARG A 196 -2.43 -12.86 -8.60
C ARG A 196 -1.85 -13.35 -9.92
N ARG A 197 -1.97 -14.64 -10.20
CA ARG A 197 -1.59 -15.21 -11.50
C ARG A 197 -2.36 -14.53 -12.62
N ALA A 198 -3.66 -14.35 -12.43
CA ALA A 198 -4.53 -13.69 -13.40
C ALA A 198 -4.17 -12.21 -13.58
N LEU A 199 -3.92 -11.46 -12.49
CA LEU A 199 -3.49 -10.06 -12.59
C LEU A 199 -2.15 -9.90 -13.32
N ALA A 200 -1.17 -10.77 -13.04
CA ALA A 200 0.11 -10.75 -13.74
C ALA A 200 -0.08 -11.02 -15.26
N LEU A 201 -0.95 -11.96 -15.61
CA LEU A 201 -1.25 -12.29 -17.00
C LEU A 201 -2.02 -11.14 -17.68
N ILE A 202 -3.00 -10.53 -17.02
CA ILE A 202 -3.69 -9.33 -17.52
C ILE A 202 -2.70 -8.19 -17.76
N ALA A 203 -1.82 -7.93 -16.81
CA ALA A 203 -0.82 -6.85 -16.91
C ALA A 203 0.14 -7.06 -18.09
N SER A 204 0.58 -8.30 -18.34
CA SER A 204 1.48 -8.62 -19.46
C SER A 204 0.79 -8.55 -20.82
N ARG A 205 -0.52 -8.86 -20.88
CA ARG A 205 -1.28 -8.95 -22.14
C ARG A 205 -2.36 -7.86 -22.29
N ARG A 206 -2.36 -6.82 -21.47
CA ARG A 206 -3.42 -5.79 -21.48
C ARG A 206 -3.59 -5.08 -22.83
N ALA A 207 -2.52 -5.02 -23.64
CA ALA A 207 -2.55 -4.44 -24.98
C ALA A 207 -3.18 -5.36 -26.05
N ASP A 208 -3.37 -6.64 -25.74
CA ASP A 208 -3.96 -7.62 -26.64
C ASP A 208 -5.50 -7.50 -26.59
N SER A 209 -6.11 -7.15 -27.73
CA SER A 209 -7.58 -7.04 -27.85
C SER A 209 -8.30 -8.37 -27.64
N GLU A 210 -7.64 -9.50 -27.93
CA GLU A 210 -8.19 -10.85 -27.78
C GLU A 210 -8.18 -11.34 -26.32
N LEU A 211 -7.56 -10.59 -25.40
CA LEU A 211 -7.61 -10.92 -24.00
C LEU A 211 -9.03 -10.68 -23.46
N THR A 212 -9.73 -11.76 -23.23
CA THR A 212 -11.09 -11.83 -22.67
C THR A 212 -11.12 -12.67 -21.39
N VAL A 213 -12.22 -12.64 -20.65
CA VAL A 213 -12.35 -13.48 -19.45
C VAL A 213 -12.27 -14.97 -19.78
N PRO A 214 -12.89 -15.48 -20.88
CA PRO A 214 -12.71 -16.88 -21.29
C PRO A 214 -11.26 -17.21 -21.68
N SER A 215 -10.58 -16.36 -22.47
CA SER A 215 -9.20 -16.64 -22.89
C SER A 215 -8.24 -16.62 -21.68
N LEU A 216 -8.44 -15.69 -20.75
CA LEU A 216 -7.69 -15.61 -19.48
C LEU A 216 -7.88 -16.87 -18.62
N ALA A 217 -9.11 -17.36 -18.51
CA ALA A 217 -9.42 -18.58 -17.76
C ALA A 217 -8.79 -19.83 -18.40
N ALA A 218 -8.85 -19.93 -19.74
CA ALA A 218 -8.23 -21.02 -20.48
C ALA A 218 -6.72 -21.06 -20.28
N GLU A 219 -6.04 -19.91 -20.38
CA GLU A 219 -4.58 -19.81 -20.21
C GLU A 219 -4.14 -20.16 -18.78
N LEU A 220 -4.97 -19.85 -17.80
CA LEU A 220 -4.73 -20.20 -16.38
C LEU A 220 -5.14 -21.65 -16.05
N ALA A 221 -5.67 -22.40 -17.02
CA ALA A 221 -6.18 -23.76 -16.86
C ALA A 221 -7.28 -23.88 -15.77
N VAL A 222 -8.20 -22.90 -15.74
CA VAL A 222 -9.34 -22.87 -14.80
C VAL A 222 -10.65 -22.57 -15.53
N SER A 223 -11.78 -22.87 -14.89
CA SER A 223 -13.08 -22.45 -15.44
C SER A 223 -13.30 -20.95 -15.26
N PRO A 224 -14.05 -20.27 -16.17
CA PRO A 224 -14.41 -18.86 -16.01
C PRO A 224 -15.12 -18.58 -14.68
N ARG A 225 -15.93 -19.51 -14.18
CA ARG A 225 -16.62 -19.40 -12.89
C ARG A 225 -15.65 -19.40 -11.71
N HIS A 226 -14.62 -20.23 -11.76
CA HIS A 226 -13.57 -20.26 -10.71
C HIS A 226 -12.77 -18.96 -10.72
N LEU A 227 -12.39 -18.47 -11.91
CA LEU A 227 -11.72 -17.18 -12.06
C LEU A 227 -12.60 -16.05 -11.51
N GLN A 228 -13.88 -16.01 -11.87
CA GLN A 228 -14.83 -15.01 -11.39
C GLN A 228 -14.90 -14.98 -9.86
N ARG A 229 -14.99 -16.17 -9.22
CA ARG A 229 -15.04 -16.29 -7.76
C ARG A 229 -13.78 -15.73 -7.11
N ALA A 230 -12.60 -16.06 -7.63
CA ALA A 230 -11.33 -15.54 -7.11
C ALA A 230 -11.23 -14.01 -7.15
N PHE A 231 -11.85 -13.36 -8.16
CA PHE A 231 -11.91 -11.90 -8.24
C PHE A 231 -13.02 -11.33 -7.34
N SER A 232 -14.16 -12.00 -7.20
CA SER A 232 -15.25 -11.56 -6.33
C SER A 232 -14.84 -11.53 -4.86
N GLU A 233 -14.02 -12.49 -4.42
CA GLU A 233 -13.42 -12.51 -3.08
C GLU A 233 -12.54 -11.29 -2.80
N GLN A 234 -12.08 -10.60 -3.85
CA GLN A 234 -11.31 -9.35 -3.79
C GLN A 234 -12.17 -8.10 -4.11
N GLY A 235 -13.49 -8.23 -4.15
CA GLY A 235 -14.42 -7.12 -4.42
C GLY A 235 -14.41 -6.58 -5.85
N THR A 236 -13.85 -7.34 -6.83
CA THR A 236 -13.75 -6.93 -8.23
C THR A 236 -14.17 -8.04 -9.20
N SER A 237 -13.95 -7.85 -10.49
CA SER A 237 -14.16 -8.88 -11.52
C SER A 237 -13.01 -8.90 -12.53
N PRO A 238 -12.74 -10.05 -13.21
CA PRO A 238 -11.71 -10.12 -14.23
C PRO A 238 -11.90 -9.09 -15.34
N ALA A 239 -13.15 -8.88 -15.79
CA ALA A 239 -13.48 -7.89 -16.82
C ALA A 239 -13.20 -6.45 -16.37
N THR A 240 -13.45 -6.14 -15.10
CA THR A 240 -13.14 -4.83 -14.50
C THR A 240 -11.64 -4.58 -14.48
N GLU A 241 -10.85 -5.57 -14.09
CA GLU A 241 -9.39 -5.43 -14.02
C GLU A 241 -8.74 -5.34 -15.41
N ILE A 242 -9.20 -6.13 -16.38
CA ILE A 242 -8.77 -5.98 -17.79
C ILE A 242 -9.03 -4.55 -18.27
N ARG A 243 -10.24 -4.04 -18.04
CA ARG A 243 -10.62 -2.68 -18.44
C ARG A 243 -9.77 -1.62 -17.73
N ARG A 244 -9.56 -1.77 -16.43
CA ARG A 244 -8.76 -0.84 -15.61
C ARG A 244 -7.35 -0.72 -16.15
N LEU A 245 -6.66 -1.84 -16.36
CA LEU A 245 -5.28 -1.86 -16.84
C LEU A 245 -5.14 -1.36 -18.30
N ARG A 246 -6.17 -1.55 -19.13
CA ARG A 246 -6.23 -0.96 -20.47
C ARG A 246 -6.41 0.56 -20.42
N VAL A 247 -7.28 1.06 -19.53
CA VAL A 247 -7.45 2.52 -19.33
C VAL A 247 -6.16 3.14 -18.82
N GLU A 248 -5.47 2.52 -17.87
CA GLU A 248 -4.16 2.99 -17.39
C GLU A 248 -3.14 3.09 -18.51
N LEU A 249 -3.06 2.07 -19.38
CA LEU A 249 -2.18 2.09 -20.55
C LEU A 249 -2.56 3.21 -21.52
N ALA A 250 -3.85 3.40 -21.77
CA ALA A 250 -4.33 4.48 -22.64
C ALA A 250 -4.00 5.88 -22.06
N VAL A 251 -4.19 6.08 -20.74
CA VAL A 251 -3.79 7.33 -20.06
C VAL A 251 -2.29 7.56 -20.21
N GLN A 252 -1.48 6.52 -20.03
CA GLN A 252 -0.03 6.59 -20.22
C GLN A 252 0.32 7.04 -21.65
N LEU A 253 -0.26 6.41 -22.68
CA LEU A 253 -0.05 6.78 -24.08
C LEU A 253 -0.51 8.21 -24.39
N LEU A 254 -1.60 8.69 -23.77
CA LEU A 254 -2.12 10.04 -23.96
C LEU A 254 -1.30 11.12 -23.23
N THR A 255 -0.57 10.76 -22.20
CA THR A 255 0.20 11.70 -21.35
C THR A 255 1.69 11.75 -21.68
N GLU A 256 2.24 10.78 -22.38
CA GLU A 256 3.65 10.78 -22.79
C GLU A 256 3.86 11.51 -24.13
N GLN A 257 4.81 12.44 -24.18
CA GLN A 257 5.09 13.29 -25.36
C GLN A 257 5.46 12.50 -26.61
N ARG A 258 6.19 11.40 -26.47
CA ARG A 258 6.61 10.56 -27.59
C ARG A 258 5.44 9.95 -28.38
N TYR A 259 4.24 9.91 -27.78
CA TYR A 259 3.04 9.37 -28.40
C TYR A 259 2.05 10.46 -28.86
N ASP A 260 2.47 11.72 -28.92
CA ASP A 260 1.61 12.84 -29.38
C ASP A 260 1.14 12.71 -30.85
N VAL A 261 1.87 11.94 -31.63
CA VAL A 261 1.53 11.65 -33.05
C VAL A 261 0.37 10.68 -33.19
N LEU A 262 0.06 9.90 -32.14
CA LEU A 262 -1.01 8.89 -32.20
C LEU A 262 -2.37 9.58 -32.12
N SER A 263 -3.28 9.20 -33.01
CA SER A 263 -4.70 9.52 -32.90
C SER A 263 -5.34 8.79 -31.71
N VAL A 264 -6.54 9.21 -31.27
CA VAL A 264 -7.30 8.52 -30.22
C VAL A 264 -7.65 7.09 -30.66
N GLU A 265 -7.89 6.89 -31.96
CA GLU A 265 -8.17 5.56 -32.54
C GLU A 265 -6.94 4.63 -32.44
N GLU A 266 -5.76 5.14 -32.72
CA GLU A 266 -4.51 4.37 -32.57
C GLU A 266 -4.23 4.08 -31.10
N VAL A 267 -4.41 5.06 -30.21
CA VAL A 267 -4.30 4.85 -28.76
C VAL A 267 -5.25 3.76 -28.28
N SER A 268 -6.50 3.72 -28.79
CA SER A 268 -7.45 2.67 -28.40
C SER A 268 -6.95 1.27 -28.78
N ARG A 269 -6.43 1.11 -30.00
CA ARG A 269 -5.87 -0.16 -30.47
C ARG A 269 -4.62 -0.57 -29.67
N PHE A 270 -3.68 0.35 -29.45
CA PHE A 270 -2.48 0.09 -28.65
C PHE A 270 -2.77 -0.22 -27.18
N ALA A 271 -3.88 0.28 -26.66
CA ALA A 271 -4.34 -0.02 -25.31
C ALA A 271 -5.23 -1.29 -25.23
N GLY A 272 -5.38 -2.05 -26.33
CA GLY A 272 -6.13 -3.30 -26.36
C GLY A 272 -7.65 -3.13 -26.46
N PHE A 273 -8.17 -1.96 -26.83
CA PHE A 273 -9.59 -1.78 -27.13
C PHE A 273 -9.88 -2.05 -28.62
N THR A 274 -11.10 -2.50 -28.89
CA THR A 274 -11.53 -2.81 -30.26
C THR A 274 -11.87 -1.53 -31.04
N SER A 275 -12.26 -0.45 -30.35
CA SER A 275 -12.60 0.84 -30.95
C SER A 275 -12.35 2.03 -30.03
N ALA A 276 -12.31 3.24 -30.60
CA ALA A 276 -12.24 4.47 -29.80
C ALA A 276 -13.50 4.69 -28.94
N ASP A 277 -14.65 4.15 -29.33
CA ASP A 277 -15.89 4.25 -28.55
C ASP A 277 -15.84 3.35 -27.31
N ASP A 278 -15.25 2.14 -27.43
CA ASP A 278 -15.01 1.28 -26.27
C ASP A 278 -14.03 1.93 -25.29
N LEU A 279 -12.97 2.56 -25.79
CA LEU A 279 -12.06 3.36 -24.98
C LEU A 279 -12.81 4.48 -24.24
N ARG A 280 -13.64 5.29 -24.93
CA ARG A 280 -14.41 6.38 -24.33
C ARG A 280 -15.39 5.88 -23.27
N ARG A 281 -16.03 4.73 -23.52
CA ARG A 281 -16.92 4.05 -22.56
C ARG A 281 -16.15 3.61 -21.33
N ALA A 282 -14.98 3.00 -21.53
CA ALA A 282 -14.11 2.53 -20.42
C ALA A 282 -13.65 3.70 -19.55
N PHE A 283 -13.23 4.82 -20.14
CA PHE A 283 -12.85 6.04 -19.41
C PHE A 283 -14.01 6.56 -18.53
N ARG A 284 -15.22 6.61 -19.05
CA ARG A 284 -16.39 7.03 -18.26
C ARG A 284 -16.67 6.09 -17.09
N LEU A 285 -16.57 4.78 -17.29
CA LEU A 285 -16.80 3.78 -16.25
C LEU A 285 -15.74 3.82 -15.14
N GLN A 286 -14.53 4.33 -15.43
CA GLN A 286 -13.43 4.50 -14.47
C GLN A 286 -13.41 5.90 -13.84
N GLY A 287 -14.36 6.80 -14.20
CA GLY A 287 -14.36 8.17 -13.72
C GLY A 287 -13.25 9.05 -14.32
N GLU A 288 -12.59 8.59 -15.37
CA GLU A 288 -11.53 9.33 -16.04
C GLU A 288 -12.11 10.40 -16.99
N PRO A 289 -11.45 11.57 -17.15
CA PRO A 289 -11.80 12.54 -18.17
C PRO A 289 -11.70 11.91 -19.57
N SER A 290 -12.44 12.45 -20.56
CA SER A 290 -12.36 11.90 -21.92
C SER A 290 -10.92 11.86 -22.45
N PRO A 291 -10.56 10.89 -23.33
CA PRO A 291 -9.21 10.75 -23.88
C PRO A 291 -8.66 12.06 -24.48
N THR A 292 -9.50 12.81 -25.17
CA THR A 292 -9.14 14.11 -25.74
C THR A 292 -8.83 15.15 -24.65
N ARG A 293 -9.60 15.13 -23.55
CA ARG A 293 -9.38 16.04 -22.42
C ARG A 293 -8.11 15.69 -21.64
N VAL A 294 -7.82 14.42 -21.44
CA VAL A 294 -6.56 13.96 -20.82
C VAL A 294 -5.35 14.48 -21.60
N ARG A 295 -5.39 14.36 -22.94
CA ARG A 295 -4.34 14.88 -23.82
C ARG A 295 -4.22 16.40 -23.77
N ALA A 296 -5.35 17.11 -23.79
CA ALA A 296 -5.38 18.57 -23.71
C ALA A 296 -4.84 19.10 -22.38
N GLN A 297 -5.18 18.47 -21.25
CA GLN A 297 -4.68 18.85 -19.93
C GLN A 297 -3.15 18.73 -19.81
N ARG A 298 -2.55 17.76 -20.50
CA ARG A 298 -1.08 17.67 -20.56
C ARG A 298 -0.47 18.80 -21.40
N ARG A 299 -1.10 19.14 -22.54
CA ARG A 299 -0.61 20.18 -23.46
C ARG A 299 -0.83 21.60 -22.94
N ALA A 300 -1.75 21.80 -21.99
CA ALA A 300 -1.96 23.09 -21.36
C ALA A 300 -0.67 23.50 -20.59
N PRO A 301 -0.13 24.71 -20.82
CA PRO A 301 0.98 25.21 -20.03
C PRO A 301 0.55 25.20 -18.56
N ARG A 302 1.41 24.66 -17.68
CA ARG A 302 1.22 24.77 -16.23
C ARG A 302 1.28 26.26 -15.89
N THR A 303 0.14 26.92 -15.89
CA THR A 303 0.03 28.26 -15.31
C THR A 303 0.48 28.15 -13.85
N ASP A 304 1.64 28.70 -13.62
CA ASP A 304 2.28 28.77 -12.30
C ASP A 304 1.30 29.53 -11.38
N ARG A 305 0.68 28.82 -10.45
CA ARG A 305 -0.11 29.42 -9.38
C ARG A 305 0.80 30.12 -8.35
N ARG A 306 1.82 30.81 -8.82
CA ARG A 306 2.61 31.78 -8.06
C ARG A 306 2.14 33.18 -8.44
N GLY A 307 1.01 33.57 -7.95
CA GLY A 307 0.56 34.92 -8.20
C GLY A 307 -0.82 35.20 -7.65
N LEU A 308 -0.97 35.13 -6.32
CA LEU A 308 -2.07 35.82 -5.62
C LEU A 308 -1.83 35.76 -4.10
N HIS A 309 -0.77 36.44 -3.64
CA HIS A 309 -0.69 37.07 -2.33
C HIS A 309 0.23 38.29 -2.45
N ALA A 310 -0.21 39.28 -3.26
CA ALA A 310 0.20 40.65 -3.01
C ALA A 310 -0.74 41.19 -1.93
N LEU A 311 -0.27 41.24 -0.70
CA LEU A 311 -0.90 42.01 0.36
C LEU A 311 -0.89 43.49 -0.05
N PRO A 312 -1.97 44.24 0.11
CA PRO A 312 -1.95 45.68 -0.11
C PRO A 312 -1.03 46.34 0.96
N ALA A 313 -0.11 47.17 0.47
CA ALA A 313 0.74 47.98 1.34
C ALA A 313 -0.13 48.85 2.25
N LEU A 314 0.03 48.70 3.57
CA LEU A 314 -0.51 49.62 4.57
C LEU A 314 0.14 50.98 4.36
N ALA A 315 -0.67 51.98 4.03
CA ALA A 315 -0.28 53.38 3.98
C ALA A 315 0.17 53.82 5.38
N ALA A 316 1.35 54.42 5.47
CA ALA A 316 1.86 55.06 6.67
C ALA A 316 1.01 56.30 7.01
N PRO A 317 0.71 56.58 8.30
CA PRO A 317 0.05 57.79 8.71
C PRO A 317 1.02 58.99 8.61
N ALA A 318 0.51 60.08 8.08
CA ALA A 318 1.22 61.39 8.01
C ALA A 318 1.40 61.93 9.43
N ALA A 319 2.62 62.46 9.73
CA ALA A 319 2.92 63.18 10.92
C ALA A 319 2.22 64.56 10.94
N PRO A 320 1.72 65.03 12.08
CA PRO A 320 1.21 66.41 12.21
C PRO A 320 2.33 67.40 12.35
N ALA A 321 2.09 68.61 11.82
CA ALA A 321 2.96 69.79 11.90
C ALA A 321 3.00 70.37 13.31
#